data_4937ade8b506890abefb404be1a6513f
#
_entry.id   4937ade8b506890abefb404be1a6513f
#
_cell.length_a   1.000
_cell.length_b   1.000
_cell.length_c   1.000
_cell.angle_alpha   90.00
_cell.angle_beta   90.00
_cell.angle_gamma   90.00
#
_symmetry.space_group_name_H-M   'P 1'
#
loop_
_entity.id
_entity.type
_entity.pdbx_description
1 polymer ?
#
loop_
_entity_poly.entity_id
_entity_poly.type
_entity_poly.pdbx_seq_one_letter_code
_entity_poly.pdbx_strand_id
1 'polypeptide(L)'
;MIQVHPSSFEALLPWLPVRVAAGPELARALSDYVQRRGRFGPARREEMAGHLARPLRDRYGLPADSTSDAVLCALYHRVFLGE
;
A
#
# COMPACT_ATOMS: atom_id res chain seq x y z
N MET A 1 -0.85 14.96 -19.14
CA MET A 1 -1.68 13.78 -18.91
C MET A 1 -1.03 12.88 -17.87
N ILE A 2 -1.79 12.51 -16.87
CA ILE A 2 -1.28 11.64 -15.81
C ILE A 2 -1.53 10.20 -16.21
N GLN A 3 -0.45 9.44 -16.32
CA GLN A 3 -0.58 8.01 -16.57
C GLN A 3 -0.51 7.28 -15.23
N VAL A 4 -1.49 6.41 -15.00
CA VAL A 4 -1.47 5.56 -13.82
C VAL A 4 -0.51 4.41 -14.11
N HIS A 5 0.62 4.43 -13.46
CA HIS A 5 1.63 3.40 -13.61
C HIS A 5 1.18 2.12 -12.92
N PRO A 6 1.47 0.91 -13.48
CA PRO A 6 1.10 -0.34 -12.83
C PRO A 6 1.64 -0.48 -11.41
N SER A 7 2.76 0.17 -11.10
CA SER A 7 3.33 0.18 -9.74
C SER A 7 2.75 1.27 -8.87
N SER A 8 1.82 2.08 -9.38
CA SER A 8 1.19 3.15 -8.60
C SER A 8 0.11 2.57 -7.69
N PHE A 9 0.01 3.13 -6.48
CA PHE A 9 -1.04 2.70 -5.56
C PHE A 9 -2.44 2.96 -6.12
N GLU A 10 -2.57 3.96 -6.98
CA GLU A 10 -3.85 4.30 -7.58
C GLU A 10 -4.41 3.18 -8.43
N ALA A 11 -3.54 2.41 -9.07
CA ALA A 11 -3.97 1.26 -9.87
C ALA A 11 -4.57 0.15 -9.01
N LEU A 12 -4.26 0.13 -7.73
CA LEU A 12 -4.75 -0.89 -6.80
C LEU A 12 -6.04 -0.49 -6.08
N LEU A 13 -6.40 0.79 -6.10
CA LEU A 13 -7.58 1.24 -5.38
C LEU A 13 -8.87 0.50 -5.78
N PRO A 14 -9.13 0.22 -7.08
CA PRO A 14 -10.32 -0.53 -7.45
C PRO A 14 -10.37 -1.96 -6.92
N TRP A 15 -9.23 -2.51 -6.53
CA TRP A 15 -9.14 -3.86 -5.99
C TRP A 15 -9.50 -3.93 -4.50
N LEU A 16 -9.59 -2.77 -3.86
CA LEU A 16 -9.84 -2.69 -2.42
C LEU A 16 -11.25 -2.17 -2.16
N PRO A 17 -11.85 -2.56 -1.03
CA PRO A 17 -13.11 -1.94 -0.63
C PRO A 17 -12.92 -0.45 -0.38
N VAL A 18 -14.01 0.31 -0.46
CA VAL A 18 -13.96 1.75 -0.23
C VAL A 18 -13.35 2.06 1.14
N ARG A 19 -13.70 1.25 2.14
CA ARG A 19 -13.12 1.36 3.47
C ARG A 19 -12.45 0.06 3.84
N VAL A 20 -11.22 0.18 4.31
CA VAL A 20 -10.47 -0.95 4.82
C VAL A 20 -10.43 -0.82 6.33
N ALA A 21 -10.98 -1.82 7.01
CA ALA A 21 -10.93 -1.86 8.47
C ALA A 21 -9.53 -2.29 8.90
N ALA A 22 -8.86 -1.45 9.63
CA ALA A 22 -7.52 -1.74 10.13
C ALA A 22 -7.50 -1.56 11.64
N GLY A 23 -6.94 -2.52 12.33
CA GLY A 23 -6.68 -2.36 13.75
C GLY A 23 -5.62 -1.28 13.99
N PRO A 24 -5.48 -0.84 15.25
CA PRO A 24 -4.54 0.25 15.56
C PRO A 24 -3.09 -0.08 15.19
N GLU A 25 -2.69 -1.33 15.30
CA GLU A 25 -1.33 -1.73 14.95
C GLU A 25 -1.07 -1.60 13.45
N LEU A 26 -2.00 -2.09 12.63
CA LEU A 26 -1.85 -1.98 11.19
C LEU A 26 -1.93 -0.52 10.73
N ALA A 27 -2.86 0.24 11.29
CA ALA A 27 -3.00 1.65 10.95
C ALA A 27 -1.72 2.42 11.26
N ARG A 28 -1.12 2.15 12.43
CA ARG A 28 0.14 2.78 12.81
C ARG A 28 1.28 2.38 11.87
N ALA A 29 1.35 1.10 11.53
CA ALA A 29 2.39 0.62 10.64
C ALA A 29 2.29 1.24 9.25
N LEU A 30 1.08 1.37 8.72
CA LEU A 30 0.86 2.01 7.43
C LEU A 30 1.25 3.48 7.48
N SER A 31 0.82 4.19 8.51
CA SER A 31 1.14 5.61 8.66
C SER A 31 2.64 5.83 8.78
N ASP A 32 3.30 5.02 9.59
CA ASP A 32 4.73 5.11 9.80
C ASP A 32 5.50 4.86 8.51
N TYR A 33 5.10 3.83 7.75
CA TYR A 33 5.73 3.53 6.48
C TYR A 33 5.57 4.67 5.48
N VAL A 34 4.36 5.19 5.32
CA VAL A 34 4.08 6.25 4.34
C VAL A 34 4.88 7.52 4.68
N GLN A 35 5.02 7.83 5.95
CA GLN A 35 5.78 9.00 6.36
C GLN A 35 7.28 8.87 6.09
N ARG A 36 7.79 7.64 6.11
CA ARG A 36 9.22 7.38 5.94
C ARG A 36 9.63 7.00 4.53
N ARG A 37 8.68 6.58 3.70
CA ARG A 37 9.00 5.99 2.40
C ARG A 37 9.83 6.90 1.51
N GLY A 38 9.67 8.19 1.61
CA GLY A 38 10.41 9.16 0.81
C GLY A 38 11.90 9.22 1.12
N ARG A 39 12.33 8.62 2.24
CA ARG A 39 13.73 8.61 2.65
C ARG A 39 14.52 7.45 2.05
N PHE A 40 13.83 6.50 1.43
CA PHE A 40 14.44 5.29 0.91
C PHE A 40 14.38 5.26 -0.60
N GLY A 41 15.42 4.70 -1.23
CA GLY A 41 15.39 4.41 -2.65
C GLY A 41 14.39 3.28 -2.95
N PRO A 42 14.02 3.09 -4.23
CA PRO A 42 13.00 2.11 -4.60
C PRO A 42 13.27 0.69 -4.12
N ALA A 43 14.51 0.21 -4.23
CA ALA A 43 14.85 -1.15 -3.80
C ALA A 43 14.72 -1.33 -2.30
N ARG A 44 15.19 -0.36 -1.52
CA ARG A 44 15.10 -0.40 -0.07
C ARG A 44 13.67 -0.31 0.39
N ARG A 45 12.89 0.52 -0.29
CA ARG A 45 11.47 0.68 0.00
C ARG A 45 10.72 -0.63 -0.17
N GLU A 46 10.97 -1.34 -1.28
CA GLU A 46 10.37 -2.64 -1.54
C GLU A 46 10.76 -3.68 -0.50
N GLU A 47 12.02 -3.67 -0.10
CA GLU A 47 12.51 -4.59 0.92
C GLU A 47 11.79 -4.37 2.25
N MET A 48 11.68 -3.12 2.68
CA MET A 48 11.03 -2.80 3.94
C MET A 48 9.53 -3.02 3.91
N ALA A 49 8.90 -2.68 2.80
CA ALA A 49 7.45 -2.83 2.66
C ALA A 49 7.01 -4.28 2.52
N GLY A 50 7.87 -5.14 1.96
CA GLY A 50 7.51 -6.51 1.63
C GLY A 50 6.99 -7.33 2.79
N HIS A 51 7.58 -7.17 3.96
CA HIS A 51 7.17 -7.95 5.13
C HIS A 51 5.72 -7.67 5.52
N LEU A 52 5.30 -6.42 5.41
CA LEU A 52 3.94 -6.04 5.76
C LEU A 52 2.99 -6.27 4.59
N ALA A 53 3.46 -6.03 3.37
CA ALA A 53 2.60 -6.07 2.20
C ALA A 53 2.20 -7.49 1.76
N ARG A 54 3.08 -8.47 1.94
CA ARG A 54 2.81 -9.84 1.47
C ARG A 54 1.49 -10.40 1.99
N PRO A 55 1.27 -10.46 3.32
CA PRO A 55 0.01 -11.00 3.82
C PRO A 55 -1.19 -10.15 3.40
N LEU A 56 -1.01 -8.86 3.25
CA LEU A 56 -2.09 -7.97 2.85
C LEU A 56 -2.44 -8.15 1.37
N ARG A 57 -1.44 -8.38 0.52
CA ARG A 57 -1.67 -8.68 -0.89
C ARG A 57 -2.51 -9.94 -1.04
N ASP A 58 -2.19 -10.96 -0.28
CA ASP A 58 -2.93 -12.22 -0.32
C ASP A 58 -4.34 -12.05 0.24
N ARG A 59 -4.46 -11.33 1.33
CA ARG A 59 -5.74 -11.12 2.01
C ARG A 59 -6.76 -10.42 1.12
N TYR A 60 -6.31 -9.44 0.34
CA TYR A 60 -7.20 -8.64 -0.51
C TYR A 60 -7.20 -9.09 -1.96
N GLY A 61 -6.47 -10.15 -2.28
CA GLY A 61 -6.43 -10.67 -3.65
C GLY A 61 -5.84 -9.70 -4.65
N LEU A 62 -4.85 -8.92 -4.23
CA LEU A 62 -4.22 -7.94 -5.11
C LEU A 62 -3.33 -8.61 -6.15
N PRO A 63 -3.09 -7.95 -7.29
CA PRO A 63 -2.23 -8.52 -8.33
C PRO A 63 -0.86 -8.91 -7.79
N ALA A 64 -0.37 -10.07 -8.21
CA ALA A 64 0.93 -10.58 -7.74
C ALA A 64 2.10 -9.69 -8.18
N ASP A 65 1.94 -8.97 -9.28
CA ASP A 65 2.97 -8.08 -9.80
C ASP A 65 2.91 -6.68 -9.21
N SER A 66 1.98 -6.42 -8.28
CA SER A 66 1.93 -5.12 -7.60
C SER A 66 3.13 -4.99 -6.67
N THR A 67 3.71 -3.78 -6.63
CA THR A 67 4.83 -3.53 -5.74
C THR A 67 4.35 -3.46 -4.30
N SER A 68 5.22 -3.82 -3.36
CA SER A 68 4.87 -3.76 -1.95
C SER A 68 4.58 -2.32 -1.51
N ASP A 69 5.35 -1.37 -2.03
CA ASP A 69 5.10 0.05 -1.76
C ASP A 69 3.69 0.46 -2.20
N ALA A 70 3.29 0.06 -3.41
CA ALA A 70 1.96 0.39 -3.92
C ALA A 70 0.86 -0.23 -3.06
N VAL A 71 1.05 -1.48 -2.61
CA VAL A 71 0.09 -2.15 -1.74
C VAL A 71 -0.12 -1.36 -0.46
N LEU A 72 0.96 -0.97 0.21
CA LEU A 72 0.86 -0.24 1.47
C LEU A 72 0.28 1.16 1.27
N CYS A 73 0.65 1.85 0.21
CA CYS A 73 0.11 3.18 -0.07
C CYS A 73 -1.39 3.12 -0.39
N ALA A 74 -1.83 2.10 -1.13
CA ALA A 74 -3.24 1.92 -1.44
C ALA A 74 -4.06 1.65 -0.17
N LEU A 75 -3.53 0.79 0.71
CA LEU A 75 -4.19 0.51 1.98
C LEU A 75 -4.24 1.74 2.86
N TYR A 76 -3.14 2.50 2.93
CA TYR A 76 -3.10 3.74 3.68
C TYR A 76 -4.21 4.69 3.19
N HIS A 77 -4.34 4.81 1.89
CA HIS A 77 -5.36 5.69 1.31
C HIS A 77 -6.76 5.26 1.75
N ARG A 78 -7.05 3.96 1.69
CA ARG A 78 -8.38 3.46 2.07
C ARG A 78 -8.64 3.55 3.57
N VAL A 79 -7.60 3.41 4.40
CA VAL A 79 -7.75 3.48 5.85
C VAL A 79 -7.92 4.92 6.33
N PHE A 80 -7.12 5.84 5.82
CA PHE A 80 -7.07 7.20 6.34
C PHE A 80 -7.76 8.23 5.47
N LEU A 81 -7.79 8.03 4.16
CA LEU A 81 -8.31 9.01 3.22
C LEU A 81 -9.57 8.52 2.50
N GLY A 82 -9.94 7.27 2.69
CA GLY A 82 -11.12 6.70 2.06
C GLY A 82 -12.40 7.28 2.62
N GLU A 83 -13.40 7.37 1.78
CA GLU A 83 -14.73 7.83 2.19
C GLU A 83 -15.77 6.77 1.98
#